data_f76a07d5cc9d4fcca8a1271d6c5b140b
#
_entry.id   f76a07d5cc9d4fcca8a1271d6c5b140b
#
_cell.length_a   1.000
_cell.length_b   1.000
_cell.length_c   1.000
_cell.angle_alpha   90.00
_cell.angle_beta   90.00
_cell.angle_gamma   90.00
#
_symmetry.space_group_name_H-M   'P 1'
#
loop_
_entity.id
_entity.type
_entity.pdbx_description
1 polymer ?
#
loop_
_entity_poly.entity_id
_entity_poly.type
_entity_poly.pdbx_seq_one_letter_code
_entity_poly.pdbx_strand_id
1 'polypeptide(L)'
;MKAHGGGADAAAVFDAAAAEYEAQLARGLSLAGEGRDYFARGRVDWVARRLRELGASAGRVLDFGCGDGAAVPLLLGLPGATSAVGVDVSRESLDRAARTNAGLPASFVELDRFAPAGDFSLAYCNGVFHHIPLDERDRAARAVYDALAPGGLFAFWENNAWNPGTRWVMSRVPFDRDAIPLSPPVARRLLRKAGFEVLRTDFLFVFPHLLRALRPLEPALSPLPLGGQFLVLCRRPAGTRT
;
A
#
# COMPACT_ATOMS: atom_id res chain seq x y z
N MET A 1 -4.45 -6.71 -34.55
CA MET A 1 -3.38 -5.87 -33.95
C MET A 1 -4.04 -4.60 -33.46
N LYS A 2 -4.58 -4.58 -32.23
CA LYS A 2 -5.11 -3.38 -31.56
C LYS A 2 -4.18 -3.07 -30.41
N ALA A 3 -3.56 -1.90 -30.46
CA ALA A 3 -2.55 -1.42 -29.55
C ALA A 3 -3.15 -1.13 -28.16
N HIS A 4 -2.35 -1.41 -27.17
CA HIS A 4 -2.51 -1.21 -25.74
C HIS A 4 -2.80 0.25 -25.38
N GLY A 5 -4.05 0.59 -25.11
CA GLY A 5 -4.48 1.91 -24.63
C GLY A 5 -4.74 2.00 -23.12
N GLY A 6 -4.55 0.93 -22.34
CA GLY A 6 -4.99 0.88 -20.93
C GLY A 6 -4.17 1.74 -19.95
N GLY A 7 -2.87 1.90 -20.17
CA GLY A 7 -2.00 2.61 -19.23
C GLY A 7 -2.09 4.14 -19.32
N ALA A 8 -2.23 4.69 -20.53
CA ALA A 8 -2.33 6.13 -20.74
C ALA A 8 -3.69 6.70 -20.28
N ASP A 9 -4.77 5.93 -20.46
CA ASP A 9 -6.09 6.31 -19.95
C ASP A 9 -6.15 6.30 -18.41
N ALA A 10 -5.53 5.32 -17.77
CA ALA A 10 -5.45 5.27 -16.30
C ALA A 10 -4.67 6.47 -15.75
N ALA A 11 -3.47 6.79 -16.29
CA ALA A 11 -2.67 7.93 -15.86
C ALA A 11 -3.44 9.26 -15.98
N ALA A 12 -4.13 9.50 -17.10
CA ALA A 12 -4.92 10.71 -17.33
C ALA A 12 -6.11 10.83 -16.35
N VAL A 13 -6.76 9.72 -16.00
CA VAL A 13 -7.83 9.69 -14.99
C VAL A 13 -7.27 10.00 -13.60
N PHE A 14 -6.10 9.48 -13.25
CA PHE A 14 -5.43 9.75 -11.98
C PHE A 14 -4.95 11.21 -11.89
N ASP A 15 -4.39 11.78 -12.96
CA ASP A 15 -3.94 13.17 -12.98
C ASP A 15 -5.13 14.15 -12.82
N ALA A 16 -6.22 13.93 -13.53
CA ALA A 16 -7.42 14.76 -13.40
C ALA A 16 -8.13 14.62 -12.03
N ALA A 17 -7.99 13.46 -11.40
CA ALA A 17 -8.62 13.17 -10.10
C ALA A 17 -7.76 13.53 -8.89
N ALA A 18 -6.45 13.78 -9.04
CA ALA A 18 -5.52 13.86 -7.92
C ALA A 18 -5.91 14.92 -6.86
N ALA A 19 -6.37 16.10 -7.26
CA ALA A 19 -6.80 17.15 -6.33
C ALA A 19 -8.19 16.86 -5.71
N GLU A 20 -9.09 16.27 -6.48
CA GLU A 20 -10.44 15.94 -6.06
C GLU A 20 -10.49 14.66 -5.21
N TYR A 21 -9.59 13.72 -5.50
CA TYR A 21 -9.40 12.47 -4.74
C TYR A 21 -9.11 12.72 -3.26
N GLU A 22 -8.20 13.66 -2.94
CA GLU A 22 -7.89 13.99 -1.54
C GLU A 22 -9.12 14.52 -0.79
N ALA A 23 -9.90 15.39 -1.43
CA ALA A 23 -11.11 15.94 -0.81
C ALA A 23 -12.21 14.87 -0.64
N GLN A 24 -12.33 13.95 -1.58
CA GLN A 24 -13.30 12.85 -1.54
C GLN A 24 -12.90 11.81 -0.49
N LEU A 25 -11.63 11.43 -0.45
CA LEU A 25 -11.07 10.52 0.55
C LEU A 25 -11.21 11.11 1.97
N ALA A 26 -10.88 12.40 2.14
CA ALA A 26 -11.05 13.09 3.42
C ALA A 26 -12.51 13.07 3.89
N ARG A 27 -13.49 13.29 3.00
CA ARG A 27 -14.92 13.18 3.30
C ARG A 27 -15.33 11.75 3.67
N GLY A 28 -14.82 10.74 2.94
CA GLY A 28 -15.09 9.34 3.26
C GLY A 28 -14.54 8.94 4.63
N LEU A 29 -13.32 9.35 4.94
CA LEU A 29 -12.66 9.04 6.21
C LEU A 29 -13.24 9.83 7.40
N SER A 30 -13.76 11.06 7.18
CA SER A 30 -14.43 11.84 8.24
C SER A 30 -15.65 11.11 8.82
N LEU A 31 -16.27 10.21 8.05
CA LEU A 31 -17.37 9.36 8.52
C LEU A 31 -16.89 8.33 9.56
N ALA A 32 -15.62 7.93 9.52
CA ALA A 32 -15.01 7.10 10.56
C ALA A 32 -14.56 7.93 11.78
N GLY A 33 -14.67 9.27 11.71
CA GLY A 33 -14.25 10.21 12.75
C GLY A 33 -12.74 10.41 12.84
N GLU A 34 -11.97 9.96 11.82
CA GLU A 34 -10.52 10.03 11.79
C GLU A 34 -10.00 10.60 10.47
N GLY A 35 -8.86 11.29 10.52
CA GLY A 35 -8.19 11.83 9.35
C GLY A 35 -7.29 10.83 8.64
N ARG A 36 -6.86 11.18 7.42
CA ARG A 36 -5.91 10.40 6.59
C ARG A 36 -4.63 10.03 7.36
N ASP A 37 -4.11 10.97 8.15
CA ASP A 37 -2.87 10.79 8.94
C ASP A 37 -2.98 9.69 10.00
N TYR A 38 -4.13 9.56 10.63
CA TYR A 38 -4.38 8.48 11.59
C TYR A 38 -4.18 7.10 10.95
N PHE A 39 -4.79 6.89 9.80
CA PHE A 39 -4.68 5.62 9.08
C PHE A 39 -3.27 5.39 8.53
N ALA A 40 -2.61 6.45 8.00
CA ALA A 40 -1.24 6.34 7.48
C ALA A 40 -0.26 5.96 8.60
N ARG A 41 -0.31 6.66 9.75
CA ARG A 41 0.52 6.35 10.92
C ARG A 41 0.23 4.93 11.44
N GLY A 42 -1.04 4.57 11.63
CA GLY A 42 -1.41 3.25 12.13
C GLY A 42 -0.88 2.11 11.27
N ARG A 43 -0.91 2.24 9.93
CA ARG A 43 -0.31 1.26 9.01
C ARG A 43 1.20 1.16 9.17
N VAL A 44 1.90 2.30 9.18
CA VAL A 44 3.37 2.32 9.28
C VAL A 44 3.83 1.85 10.66
N ASP A 45 3.17 2.26 11.73
CA ASP A 45 3.46 1.78 13.10
C ASP A 45 3.28 0.26 13.22
N TRP A 46 2.28 -0.29 12.52
CA TRP A 46 2.06 -1.73 12.48
C TRP A 46 3.18 -2.45 11.71
N VAL A 47 3.62 -1.90 10.58
CA VAL A 47 4.79 -2.41 9.84
C VAL A 47 6.04 -2.34 10.73
N ALA A 48 6.28 -1.23 11.43
CA ALA A 48 7.40 -1.09 12.36
C ALA A 48 7.38 -2.16 13.45
N ARG A 49 6.21 -2.46 14.01
CA ARG A 49 6.03 -3.56 14.96
C ARG A 49 6.42 -4.91 14.34
N ARG A 50 5.95 -5.20 13.12
CA ARG A 50 6.25 -6.46 12.42
C ARG A 50 7.73 -6.60 12.08
N LEU A 51 8.38 -5.52 11.67
CA LEU A 51 9.83 -5.51 11.44
C LEU A 51 10.58 -5.88 12.72
N ARG A 52 10.22 -5.26 13.87
CA ARG A 52 10.86 -5.59 15.18
C ARG A 52 10.64 -7.06 15.57
N GLU A 53 9.43 -7.59 15.43
CA GLU A 53 9.10 -9.00 15.72
C GLU A 53 9.90 -9.98 14.85
N LEU A 54 10.23 -9.59 13.61
CA LEU A 54 11.03 -10.40 12.68
C LEU A 54 12.53 -10.15 12.78
N GLY A 55 12.98 -9.20 13.61
CA GLY A 55 14.38 -8.76 13.65
C GLY A 55 14.86 -8.18 12.30
N ALA A 56 13.93 -7.60 11.51
CA ALA A 56 14.18 -7.09 10.18
C ALA A 56 14.34 -5.56 10.18
N SER A 57 15.09 -5.07 9.19
CA SER A 57 15.32 -3.64 8.93
C SER A 57 14.58 -3.23 7.66
N ALA A 58 14.04 -2.00 7.64
CA ALA A 58 13.39 -1.46 6.45
C ALA A 58 14.38 -1.15 5.31
N GLY A 59 15.63 -0.80 5.64
CA GLY A 59 16.68 -0.52 4.67
C GLY A 59 16.23 0.49 3.60
N ARG A 60 16.43 0.14 2.33
CA ARG A 60 15.86 0.88 1.19
C ARG A 60 14.41 0.47 0.97
N VAL A 61 13.50 1.45 0.99
CA VAL A 61 12.04 1.24 0.95
C VAL A 61 11.48 1.59 -0.43
N LEU A 62 10.66 0.71 -1.00
CA LEU A 62 9.82 0.99 -2.15
C LEU A 62 8.40 1.34 -1.67
N ASP A 63 7.88 2.50 -2.07
CA ASP A 63 6.47 2.88 -1.91
C ASP A 63 5.77 2.72 -3.28
N PHE A 64 5.10 1.58 -3.48
CA PHE A 64 4.47 1.22 -4.75
C PHE A 64 3.04 1.76 -4.81
N GLY A 65 2.78 2.69 -5.74
CA GLY A 65 1.57 3.51 -5.80
C GLY A 65 1.62 4.61 -4.73
N CYS A 66 2.72 5.38 -4.72
CA CYS A 66 3.01 6.35 -3.66
C CYS A 66 2.11 7.60 -3.69
N GLY A 67 1.41 7.86 -4.79
CA GLY A 67 0.63 9.08 -4.99
C GLY A 67 1.48 10.34 -4.74
N ASP A 68 0.98 11.24 -3.90
CA ASP A 68 1.63 12.50 -3.49
C ASP A 68 2.80 12.32 -2.50
N GLY A 69 3.21 11.10 -2.21
CA GLY A 69 4.33 10.79 -1.33
C GLY A 69 4.06 11.01 0.16
N ALA A 70 2.81 11.13 0.59
CA ALA A 70 2.45 11.40 1.99
C ALA A 70 2.92 10.32 2.98
N ALA A 71 3.10 9.07 2.53
CA ALA A 71 3.62 7.99 3.37
C ALA A 71 5.15 8.03 3.55
N VAL A 72 5.89 8.67 2.65
CA VAL A 72 7.36 8.65 2.60
C VAL A 72 8.02 9.12 3.90
N PRO A 73 7.63 10.23 4.54
CA PRO A 73 8.23 10.63 5.81
C PRO A 73 8.03 9.60 6.92
N LEU A 74 6.89 8.93 6.93
CA LEU A 74 6.58 7.87 7.91
C LEU A 74 7.42 6.61 7.62
N LEU A 75 7.55 6.24 6.34
CA LEU A 75 8.34 5.08 5.90
C LEU A 75 9.83 5.27 6.21
N LEU A 76 10.35 6.49 6.07
CA LEU A 76 11.73 6.84 6.47
C LEU A 76 11.93 6.79 7.99
N GLY A 77 10.86 6.87 8.79
CA GLY A 77 10.88 6.65 10.24
C GLY A 77 10.88 5.18 10.68
N LEU A 78 10.79 4.23 9.75
CA LEU A 78 10.83 2.80 10.07
C LEU A 78 12.22 2.36 10.59
N PRO A 79 12.29 1.31 11.44
CA PRO A 79 13.56 0.81 11.96
C PRO A 79 14.56 0.50 10.84
N GLY A 80 15.70 1.21 10.85
CA GLY A 80 16.79 1.02 9.90
C GLY A 80 16.49 1.46 8.47
N ALA A 81 15.45 2.26 8.23
CA ALA A 81 15.20 2.85 6.92
C ALA A 81 16.34 3.82 6.53
N THR A 82 16.83 3.72 5.31
CA THR A 82 17.94 4.54 4.80
C THR A 82 17.52 5.48 3.68
N SER A 83 16.60 5.04 2.84
CA SER A 83 16.07 5.82 1.72
C SER A 83 14.72 5.26 1.27
N ALA A 84 13.96 6.06 0.52
CA ALA A 84 12.71 5.65 -0.08
C ALA A 84 12.67 5.94 -1.59
N VAL A 85 12.00 5.08 -2.34
CA VAL A 85 11.65 5.32 -3.74
C VAL A 85 10.15 5.19 -3.88
N GLY A 86 9.50 6.29 -4.25
CA GLY A 86 8.08 6.29 -4.58
C GLY A 86 7.88 6.01 -6.07
N VAL A 87 6.94 5.12 -6.39
CA VAL A 87 6.58 4.79 -7.76
C VAL A 87 5.09 4.96 -7.95
N ASP A 88 4.68 5.69 -8.98
CA ASP A 88 3.27 5.91 -9.32
C ASP A 88 3.08 6.03 -10.83
N VAL A 89 1.84 5.92 -11.30
CA VAL A 89 1.46 6.14 -12.71
C VAL A 89 1.23 7.63 -13.01
N SER A 90 0.87 8.42 -11.99
CA SER A 90 0.53 9.83 -12.11
C SER A 90 1.77 10.72 -11.99
N ARG A 91 2.15 11.36 -13.09
CA ARG A 91 3.25 12.33 -13.11
C ARG A 91 2.98 13.52 -12.20
N GLU A 92 1.75 14.03 -12.20
CA GLU A 92 1.36 15.15 -11.37
C GLU A 92 1.52 14.83 -9.88
N SER A 93 1.10 13.62 -9.46
CA SER A 93 1.28 13.14 -8.08
C SER A 93 2.76 13.04 -7.72
N LEU A 94 3.61 12.50 -8.61
CA LEU A 94 5.05 12.38 -8.39
C LEU A 94 5.75 13.74 -8.30
N ASP A 95 5.37 14.70 -9.13
CA ASP A 95 5.89 16.08 -9.08
C ASP A 95 5.51 16.77 -7.75
N ARG A 96 4.32 16.51 -7.23
CA ARG A 96 3.88 16.95 -5.89
C ARG A 96 4.67 16.24 -4.81
N ALA A 97 4.82 14.92 -4.90
CA ALA A 97 5.60 14.12 -3.96
C ALA A 97 7.04 14.60 -3.85
N ALA A 98 7.69 14.91 -4.98
CA ALA A 98 9.05 15.44 -5.01
C ALA A 98 9.18 16.80 -4.31
N ARG A 99 8.20 17.69 -4.51
CA ARG A 99 8.18 19.01 -3.83
C ARG A 99 7.95 18.87 -2.33
N THR A 100 6.96 18.04 -1.94
CA THR A 100 6.57 17.89 -0.53
C THR A 100 7.65 17.20 0.30
N ASN A 101 8.42 16.29 -0.31
CA ASN A 101 9.49 15.53 0.34
C ASN A 101 10.89 16.04 0.01
N ALA A 102 11.03 17.30 -0.46
CA ALA A 102 12.31 17.90 -0.76
C ALA A 102 13.22 17.88 0.49
N GLY A 103 14.48 17.45 0.31
CA GLY A 103 15.46 17.34 1.40
C GLY A 103 15.42 16.01 2.17
N LEU A 104 14.42 15.15 1.94
CA LEU A 104 14.44 13.78 2.44
C LEU A 104 15.25 12.85 1.52
N PRO A 105 15.80 11.74 2.03
CA PRO A 105 16.49 10.73 1.21
C PRO A 105 15.46 9.92 0.41
N ALA A 106 14.73 10.59 -0.48
CA ALA A 106 13.66 10.02 -1.28
C ALA A 106 13.78 10.42 -2.75
N SER A 107 13.34 9.54 -3.65
CA SER A 107 13.21 9.81 -5.08
C SER A 107 11.87 9.27 -5.60
N PHE A 108 11.40 9.81 -6.72
CA PHE A 108 10.10 9.50 -7.28
C PHE A 108 10.23 9.18 -8.76
N VAL A 109 9.62 8.08 -9.20
CA VAL A 109 9.80 7.52 -10.55
C VAL A 109 8.45 7.10 -11.12
N GLU A 110 8.18 7.44 -12.38
CA GLU A 110 7.01 6.94 -13.09
C GLU A 110 7.09 5.41 -13.24
N LEU A 111 5.95 4.73 -13.10
CA LEU A 111 5.88 3.27 -13.11
C LEU A 111 6.42 2.65 -14.41
N ASP A 112 6.22 3.30 -15.55
CA ASP A 112 6.71 2.87 -16.87
C ASP A 112 8.24 2.94 -17.01
N ARG A 113 8.89 3.79 -16.18
CA ARG A 113 10.35 3.97 -16.11
C ARG A 113 10.98 3.20 -14.95
N PHE A 114 10.15 2.62 -14.09
CA PHE A 114 10.65 1.86 -12.95
C PHE A 114 11.24 0.54 -13.39
N ALA A 115 12.54 0.36 -13.16
CA ALA A 115 13.26 -0.88 -13.42
C ALA A 115 13.57 -1.58 -12.09
N PRO A 116 12.90 -2.71 -11.76
CA PRO A 116 13.18 -3.46 -10.54
C PRO A 116 14.62 -3.98 -10.53
N ALA A 117 15.39 -3.63 -9.48
CA ALA A 117 16.81 -4.02 -9.37
C ALA A 117 17.07 -5.09 -8.30
N GLY A 118 16.06 -5.50 -7.55
CA GLY A 118 16.22 -6.53 -6.51
C GLY A 118 17.00 -6.06 -5.28
N ASP A 119 16.95 -4.77 -4.97
CA ASP A 119 17.76 -4.10 -3.94
C ASP A 119 16.96 -3.43 -2.81
N PHE A 120 15.63 -3.52 -2.84
CA PHE A 120 14.78 -3.03 -1.75
C PHE A 120 14.66 -4.05 -0.63
N SER A 121 14.81 -3.60 0.62
CA SER A 121 14.61 -4.43 1.81
C SER A 121 13.14 -4.53 2.21
N LEU A 122 12.38 -3.47 1.91
CA LEU A 122 10.94 -3.38 2.18
C LEU A 122 10.23 -2.76 0.97
N ALA A 123 9.14 -3.37 0.54
CA ALA A 123 8.13 -2.73 -0.29
C ALA A 123 6.88 -2.46 0.55
N TYR A 124 6.31 -1.29 0.36
CA TYR A 124 5.05 -0.86 0.93
C TYR A 124 4.08 -0.53 -0.21
N CYS A 125 2.84 -0.93 -0.06
CA CYS A 125 1.77 -0.60 -1.01
C CYS A 125 0.47 -0.47 -0.23
N ASN A 126 -0.30 0.60 -0.46
CA ASN A 126 -1.54 0.81 0.26
C ASN A 126 -2.67 1.25 -0.66
N GLY A 127 -3.68 0.41 -0.82
CA GLY A 127 -4.90 0.77 -1.53
C GLY A 127 -4.70 0.98 -3.03
N VAL A 128 -3.83 0.23 -3.67
CA VAL A 128 -3.48 0.38 -5.09
C VAL A 128 -4.07 -0.72 -5.94
N PHE A 129 -3.99 -1.97 -5.47
CA PHE A 129 -4.31 -3.12 -6.31
C PHE A 129 -5.79 -3.23 -6.67
N HIS A 130 -6.69 -2.63 -5.89
CA HIS A 130 -8.11 -2.59 -6.26
C HIS A 130 -8.40 -1.65 -7.45
N HIS A 131 -7.47 -0.75 -7.81
CA HIS A 131 -7.54 0.08 -9.01
C HIS A 131 -6.85 -0.54 -10.22
N ILE A 132 -6.00 -1.57 -10.02
CA ILE A 132 -5.31 -2.24 -11.12
C ILE A 132 -6.28 -3.21 -11.81
N PRO A 133 -6.41 -3.19 -13.17
CA PRO A 133 -7.17 -4.17 -13.93
C PRO A 133 -6.78 -5.61 -13.57
N LEU A 134 -7.75 -6.53 -13.57
CA LEU A 134 -7.53 -7.91 -13.10
C LEU A 134 -6.40 -8.63 -13.83
N ASP A 135 -6.27 -8.41 -15.13
CA ASP A 135 -5.25 -8.99 -16.02
C ASP A 135 -3.86 -8.39 -15.81
N GLU A 136 -3.76 -7.21 -15.19
CA GLU A 136 -2.49 -6.54 -14.91
C GLU A 136 -1.96 -6.79 -13.49
N ARG A 137 -2.79 -7.27 -12.57
CA ARG A 137 -2.42 -7.46 -11.15
C ARG A 137 -1.25 -8.43 -10.95
N ASP A 138 -1.19 -9.50 -11.75
CA ASP A 138 -0.09 -10.47 -11.70
C ASP A 138 1.24 -9.79 -12.07
N ARG A 139 1.24 -8.94 -13.10
CA ARG A 139 2.43 -8.19 -13.53
C ARG A 139 2.87 -7.19 -12.45
N ALA A 140 1.92 -6.46 -11.86
CA ALA A 140 2.21 -5.51 -10.79
C ALA A 140 2.80 -6.21 -9.55
N ALA A 141 2.21 -7.33 -9.12
CA ALA A 141 2.74 -8.11 -8.00
C ALA A 141 4.13 -8.67 -8.30
N ARG A 142 4.39 -9.09 -9.54
CA ARG A 142 5.70 -9.57 -9.99
C ARG A 142 6.74 -8.45 -10.01
N ALA A 143 6.38 -7.24 -10.44
CA ALA A 143 7.28 -6.10 -10.44
C ALA A 143 7.75 -5.75 -9.01
N VAL A 144 6.84 -5.78 -8.02
CA VAL A 144 7.21 -5.60 -6.60
C VAL A 144 8.10 -6.73 -6.11
N TYR A 145 7.81 -7.99 -6.51
CA TYR A 145 8.66 -9.13 -6.15
C TYR A 145 10.08 -8.97 -6.68
N ASP A 146 10.22 -8.59 -7.95
CA ASP A 146 11.52 -8.43 -8.61
C ASP A 146 12.32 -7.24 -8.05
N ALA A 147 11.63 -6.22 -7.53
CA ALA A 147 12.26 -5.05 -6.88
C ALA A 147 12.87 -5.37 -5.51
N LEU A 148 12.33 -6.34 -4.78
CA LEU A 148 12.83 -6.69 -3.45
C LEU A 148 14.12 -7.51 -3.53
N ALA A 149 15.03 -7.29 -2.58
CA ALA A 149 16.15 -8.18 -2.35
C ALA A 149 15.68 -9.56 -1.86
N PRO A 150 16.48 -10.65 -2.05
CA PRO A 150 16.23 -11.92 -1.39
C PRO A 150 16.08 -11.74 0.13
N GLY A 151 15.01 -12.25 0.72
CA GLY A 151 14.65 -12.01 2.13
C GLY A 151 13.89 -10.72 2.39
N GLY A 152 13.77 -9.82 1.42
CA GLY A 152 13.03 -8.56 1.53
C GLY A 152 11.54 -8.79 1.78
N LEU A 153 10.92 -7.82 2.45
CA LEU A 153 9.53 -7.90 2.92
C LEU A 153 8.60 -7.06 2.04
N PHE A 154 7.37 -7.50 1.89
CA PHE A 154 6.30 -6.74 1.25
C PHE A 154 5.13 -6.53 2.22
N ALA A 155 4.88 -5.28 2.58
CA ALA A 155 3.71 -4.84 3.34
C ALA A 155 2.59 -4.42 2.37
N PHE A 156 1.72 -5.35 2.04
CA PHE A 156 0.60 -5.18 1.13
C PHE A 156 -0.66 -4.82 1.91
N TRP A 157 -1.12 -3.56 1.81
CA TRP A 157 -2.32 -3.06 2.48
C TRP A 157 -3.47 -2.89 1.51
N GLU A 158 -4.65 -3.34 1.92
CA GLU A 158 -5.90 -3.16 1.18
C GLU A 158 -7.10 -2.93 2.08
N ASN A 159 -8.16 -2.37 1.52
CA ASN A 159 -9.44 -2.20 2.16
C ASN A 159 -10.12 -3.57 2.38
N ASN A 160 -10.64 -3.80 3.58
CA ASN A 160 -11.31 -5.05 3.90
C ASN A 160 -12.77 -5.05 3.37
N ALA A 161 -12.96 -5.63 2.20
CA ALA A 161 -14.27 -5.73 1.56
C ALA A 161 -15.30 -6.58 2.37
N TRP A 162 -14.86 -7.32 3.39
CA TRP A 162 -15.74 -8.06 4.30
C TRP A 162 -16.30 -7.18 5.42
N ASN A 163 -15.63 -6.05 5.72
CA ASN A 163 -16.10 -5.11 6.74
C ASN A 163 -17.24 -4.24 6.17
N PRO A 164 -18.45 -4.27 6.76
CA PRO A 164 -19.59 -3.48 6.25
C PRO A 164 -19.35 -1.97 6.27
N GLY A 165 -18.64 -1.46 7.29
CA GLY A 165 -18.28 -0.04 7.40
C GLY A 165 -17.37 0.39 6.26
N THR A 166 -16.37 -0.42 5.93
CA THR A 166 -15.45 -0.16 4.80
C THR A 166 -16.23 -0.14 3.48
N ARG A 167 -17.11 -1.11 3.24
CA ARG A 167 -17.95 -1.12 2.03
C ARG A 167 -18.83 0.12 1.92
N TRP A 168 -19.40 0.56 3.04
CA TRP A 168 -20.23 1.75 3.08
C TRP A 168 -19.43 3.03 2.80
N VAL A 169 -18.21 3.16 3.35
CA VAL A 169 -17.30 4.28 3.04
C VAL A 169 -16.90 4.26 1.56
N MET A 170 -16.41 3.12 1.03
CA MET A 170 -16.00 2.98 -0.37
C MET A 170 -17.13 3.31 -1.35
N SER A 171 -18.38 2.92 -1.05
CA SER A 171 -19.52 3.23 -1.92
C SER A 171 -19.82 4.74 -2.04
N ARG A 172 -19.24 5.57 -1.18
CA ARG A 172 -19.41 7.03 -1.15
C ARG A 172 -18.21 7.80 -1.66
N VAL A 173 -17.11 7.12 -1.96
CA VAL A 173 -15.94 7.70 -2.60
C VAL A 173 -16.06 7.49 -4.11
N PRO A 174 -16.33 8.53 -4.91
CA PRO A 174 -16.51 8.40 -6.36
C PRO A 174 -15.34 7.72 -7.06
N PHE A 175 -14.12 7.95 -6.57
CA PHE A 175 -12.90 7.33 -7.10
C PHE A 175 -12.86 5.80 -6.94
N ASP A 176 -13.51 5.26 -5.91
CA ASP A 176 -13.61 3.82 -5.66
C ASP A 176 -14.76 3.14 -6.43
N ARG A 177 -15.52 3.91 -7.24
CA ARG A 177 -16.72 3.39 -7.93
C ARG A 177 -16.40 2.24 -8.88
N ASP A 178 -15.29 2.34 -9.59
CA ASP A 178 -14.82 1.35 -10.57
C ASP A 178 -13.76 0.40 -9.96
N ALA A 179 -13.45 0.58 -8.68
CA ALA A 179 -12.50 -0.28 -7.98
C ALA A 179 -13.04 -1.70 -7.83
N ILE A 180 -12.18 -2.69 -8.06
CA ILE A 180 -12.50 -4.09 -7.85
C ILE A 180 -11.78 -4.57 -6.57
N PRO A 181 -12.47 -4.54 -5.40
CA PRO A 181 -11.83 -4.86 -4.13
C PRO A 181 -11.25 -6.28 -4.11
N LEU A 182 -10.11 -6.44 -3.45
CA LEU A 182 -9.51 -7.75 -3.20
C LEU A 182 -9.94 -8.27 -1.84
N SER A 183 -10.47 -9.50 -1.78
CA SER A 183 -10.62 -10.18 -0.51
C SER A 183 -9.25 -10.72 -0.03
N PRO A 184 -9.04 -10.90 1.29
CA PRO A 184 -7.77 -11.41 1.80
C PRO A 184 -7.30 -12.74 1.19
N PRO A 185 -8.18 -13.74 0.91
CA PRO A 185 -7.76 -14.96 0.18
C PRO A 185 -7.30 -14.70 -1.25
N VAL A 186 -7.95 -13.77 -1.96
CA VAL A 186 -7.57 -13.39 -3.34
C VAL A 186 -6.20 -12.70 -3.32
N ALA A 187 -6.00 -11.75 -2.41
CA ALA A 187 -4.71 -11.07 -2.24
C ALA A 187 -3.58 -12.07 -1.94
N ARG A 188 -3.79 -12.99 -0.97
CA ARG A 188 -2.79 -14.02 -0.66
C ARG A 188 -2.47 -14.92 -1.85
N ARG A 189 -3.49 -15.30 -2.65
CA ARG A 189 -3.29 -16.12 -3.86
C ARG A 189 -2.47 -15.37 -4.90
N LEU A 190 -2.80 -14.11 -5.16
CA LEU A 190 -2.07 -13.22 -6.08
C LEU A 190 -0.58 -13.14 -5.69
N LEU A 191 -0.31 -12.85 -4.41
CA LEU A 191 1.05 -12.69 -3.93
C LEU A 191 1.85 -14.00 -3.97
N ARG A 192 1.23 -15.14 -3.61
CA ARG A 192 1.89 -16.45 -3.77
C ARG A 192 2.19 -16.79 -5.23
N LYS A 193 1.27 -16.45 -6.15
CA LYS A 193 1.49 -16.64 -7.60
C LYS A 193 2.68 -15.82 -8.11
N ALA A 194 2.91 -14.62 -7.55
CA ALA A 194 4.09 -13.82 -7.85
C ALA A 194 5.40 -14.37 -7.24
N GLY A 195 5.33 -15.40 -6.39
CA GLY A 195 6.49 -16.06 -5.77
C GLY A 195 6.73 -15.71 -4.30
N PHE A 196 5.87 -14.88 -3.69
CA PHE A 196 6.00 -14.50 -2.29
C PHE A 196 5.66 -15.65 -1.32
N GLU A 197 6.42 -15.75 -0.24
CA GLU A 197 6.00 -16.43 0.99
C GLU A 197 5.08 -15.51 1.79
N VAL A 198 3.83 -15.91 2.02
CA VAL A 198 2.91 -15.16 2.88
C VAL A 198 3.17 -15.52 4.33
N LEU A 199 3.68 -14.55 5.11
CA LEU A 199 4.01 -14.74 6.52
C LEU A 199 2.77 -14.64 7.41
N ARG A 200 1.93 -13.62 7.15
CA ARG A 200 0.72 -13.39 7.95
C ARG A 200 -0.28 -12.48 7.25
N THR A 201 -1.49 -12.44 7.80
CA THR A 201 -2.53 -11.47 7.44
C THR A 201 -3.05 -10.87 8.74
N ASP A 202 -3.01 -9.54 8.84
CA ASP A 202 -3.50 -8.79 10.00
C ASP A 202 -4.62 -7.84 9.56
N PHE A 203 -5.63 -7.67 10.42
CA PHE A 203 -6.75 -6.78 10.20
C PHE A 203 -6.71 -5.65 11.22
N LEU A 204 -6.75 -4.40 10.76
CA LEU A 204 -6.61 -3.22 11.60
C LEU A 204 -7.78 -2.25 11.42
N PHE A 205 -7.83 -1.27 12.33
CA PHE A 205 -8.86 -0.24 12.35
C PHE A 205 -10.25 -0.86 12.62
N VAL A 206 -10.32 -1.63 13.71
CA VAL A 206 -11.55 -2.28 14.18
C VAL A 206 -12.47 -1.26 14.84
N PHE A 207 -11.90 -0.34 15.65
CA PHE A 207 -12.67 0.59 16.45
C PHE A 207 -12.68 2.00 15.86
N PRO A 208 -13.87 2.54 15.44
CA PRO A 208 -14.01 3.91 14.99
C PRO A 208 -13.72 4.89 16.14
N HIS A 209 -13.65 6.18 15.83
CA HIS A 209 -13.31 7.24 16.81
C HIS A 209 -14.16 7.16 18.09
N LEU A 210 -15.45 6.92 17.97
CA LEU A 210 -16.36 6.81 19.11
C LEU A 210 -15.93 5.71 20.11
N LEU A 211 -15.30 4.65 19.62
CA LEU A 211 -14.84 3.51 20.41
C LEU A 211 -13.31 3.55 20.63
N ARG A 212 -12.66 4.70 20.52
CA ARG A 212 -11.19 4.83 20.59
C ARG A 212 -10.58 4.28 21.88
N ALA A 213 -11.33 4.26 23.00
CA ALA A 213 -10.86 3.68 24.26
C ALA A 213 -10.58 2.16 24.16
N LEU A 214 -11.18 1.47 23.16
CA LEU A 214 -10.99 0.03 22.94
C LEU A 214 -9.82 -0.29 21.98
N ARG A 215 -9.21 0.71 21.34
CA ARG A 215 -8.10 0.51 20.38
C ARG A 215 -6.89 -0.23 20.95
N PRO A 216 -6.54 -0.13 22.25
CA PRO A 216 -5.47 -0.96 22.81
C PRO A 216 -5.70 -2.48 22.66
N LEU A 217 -6.94 -2.93 22.39
CA LEU A 217 -7.29 -4.32 22.14
C LEU A 217 -7.05 -4.75 20.68
N GLU A 218 -6.91 -3.81 19.74
CA GLU A 218 -6.75 -4.11 18.30
C GLU A 218 -5.59 -5.06 18.00
N PRO A 219 -4.43 -4.98 18.65
CA PRO A 219 -3.35 -5.94 18.41
C PRO A 219 -3.73 -7.40 18.66
N ALA A 220 -4.56 -7.65 19.67
CA ALA A 220 -5.06 -9.00 19.97
C ALA A 220 -6.14 -9.45 18.97
N LEU A 221 -6.88 -8.52 18.40
CA LEU A 221 -7.94 -8.76 17.41
C LEU A 221 -7.41 -8.85 15.97
N SER A 222 -6.14 -8.49 15.73
CA SER A 222 -5.58 -8.41 14.38
C SER A 222 -5.66 -9.71 13.55
N PRO A 223 -5.72 -10.94 14.10
CA PRO A 223 -5.93 -12.14 13.30
C PRO A 223 -7.38 -12.30 12.81
N LEU A 224 -8.33 -11.58 13.40
CA LEU A 224 -9.76 -11.68 13.06
C LEU A 224 -10.14 -10.68 11.96
N PRO A 225 -10.99 -11.07 10.99
CA PRO A 225 -11.32 -10.23 9.83
C PRO A 225 -12.30 -9.08 10.16
N LEU A 226 -12.12 -8.42 11.30
CA LEU A 226 -13.00 -7.38 11.81
C LEU A 226 -12.57 -5.95 11.38
N GLY A 227 -11.29 -5.74 11.11
CA GLY A 227 -10.74 -4.43 10.79
C GLY A 227 -11.22 -3.85 9.45
N GLY A 228 -11.19 -2.54 9.33
CA GLY A 228 -11.53 -1.82 8.10
C GLY A 228 -10.52 -2.03 6.97
N GLN A 229 -9.28 -2.33 7.31
CA GLN A 229 -8.20 -2.64 6.36
C GLN A 229 -7.48 -3.93 6.78
N PHE A 230 -6.76 -4.53 5.83
CA PHE A 230 -5.89 -5.66 6.12
C PHE A 230 -4.50 -5.49 5.52
N LEU A 231 -3.51 -6.03 6.24
CA LEU A 231 -2.14 -6.21 5.79
C LEU A 231 -1.94 -7.68 5.40
N VAL A 232 -1.39 -7.94 4.22
CA VAL A 232 -0.72 -9.20 3.94
C VAL A 232 0.78 -8.94 3.98
N LEU A 233 1.46 -9.42 5.02
CA LEU A 233 2.91 -9.34 5.11
C LEU A 233 3.52 -10.56 4.44
N CYS A 234 4.36 -10.29 3.44
CA CYS A 234 5.02 -11.30 2.64
C CYS A 234 6.54 -11.16 2.70
N ARG A 235 7.24 -12.22 2.30
CA ARG A 235 8.69 -12.24 2.11
C ARG A 235 9.03 -12.73 0.70
N ARG A 236 9.98 -12.07 0.04
CA ARG A 236 10.68 -12.69 -1.08
C ARG A 236 11.60 -13.76 -0.50
N PRO A 237 11.45 -15.06 -0.85
CA PRO A 237 12.34 -16.10 -0.35
C PRO A 237 13.81 -15.74 -0.61
N ALA A 238 14.67 -15.98 0.39
CA ALA A 238 16.09 -16.03 0.14
C ALA A 238 16.32 -17.23 -0.75
N GLY A 239 16.78 -17.02 -1.99
CA GLY A 239 17.10 -18.14 -2.88
C GLY A 239 17.94 -19.16 -2.12
N THR A 240 17.63 -20.45 -2.27
CA THR A 240 18.51 -21.52 -1.80
C THR A 240 19.89 -21.27 -2.40
N ARG A 241 20.88 -20.99 -1.57
CA ARG A 241 22.28 -21.07 -2.01
C ARG A 241 22.49 -22.53 -2.40
N THR A 242 22.44 -22.80 -3.70
CA THR A 242 22.97 -24.06 -4.27
C THR A 242 24.48 -24.00 -4.24
#